data_b38e5dd161bb40f75f89a2a9ef7fe212
#
_entry.id   b38e5dd161bb40f75f89a2a9ef7fe212
#
_cell.length_a   1.000
_cell.length_b   1.000
_cell.length_c   1.000
_cell.angle_alpha   90.00
_cell.angle_beta   90.00
_cell.angle_gamma   90.00
#
_symmetry.space_group_name_H-M   'P 1'
#
loop_
_entity.id
_entity.type
_entity.pdbx_description
1 polymer ?
#
loop_
_entity_poly.entity_id
_entity_poly.type
_entity_poly.pdbx_seq_one_letter_code
_entity_poly.pdbx_strand_id
1 'polypeptide(L)'
;MILVEFSYEIMAAVLVVSFILVLAIEYLWLYIISKNHEEDYYRKSEINTNIHAMFESVLNSPTESAIAAETEALIEYLGDDFEKRDEAAIMILQLQGRMSDLPENKLSALGKIYGAVDPIKLYSEKLESGNNYMKGYACRQLADYGAVEKTEDIEKLLDSKNDDLAYNSAMALSELGDEAAVVKFAKICEGNRKYSHRVQLEMFQIYTGDRESLVRQIFENCGDYIKANCIKAYSEDCIGGLADIYLENIDSANAQLKIAAVKALAQLGDEKYEHKLTVLLNDKNWIVRLAAVQGIEKIGGKNALDNLILAVRDEEWWVRRAAANAIVSIDTNLVYVEKVLSGYDKYAADAVKNALYKTVEINNGFSS
;
A
#
# COMPACT_ATOMS: atom_id res chain seq x y z
N MET A 1 -71.05 -7.83 -11.34
CA MET A 1 -69.83 -8.09 -12.12
C MET A 1 -69.25 -6.81 -12.69
N ILE A 2 -69.99 -5.96 -13.37
CA ILE A 2 -69.52 -4.71 -14.00
C ILE A 2 -68.94 -3.69 -12.98
N LEU A 3 -69.51 -3.53 -11.80
CA LEU A 3 -69.01 -2.62 -10.77
C LEU A 3 -67.66 -3.06 -10.16
N VAL A 4 -67.38 -4.35 -10.12
CA VAL A 4 -66.11 -4.90 -9.61
C VAL A 4 -65.02 -4.74 -10.68
N GLU A 5 -65.30 -4.95 -11.95
CA GLU A 5 -64.37 -4.73 -13.05
C GLU A 5 -63.94 -3.26 -13.19
N PHE A 6 -64.91 -2.33 -13.08
CA PHE A 6 -64.67 -0.90 -13.07
C PHE A 6 -63.78 -0.46 -11.87
N SER A 7 -63.93 -1.12 -10.73
CA SER A 7 -63.07 -0.91 -9.54
C SER A 7 -61.63 -1.35 -9.77
N TYR A 8 -61.42 -2.48 -10.45
CA TYR A 8 -60.05 -2.98 -10.76
C TYR A 8 -59.33 -2.09 -11.79
N GLU A 9 -60.02 -1.62 -12.83
CA GLU A 9 -59.44 -0.70 -13.82
C GLU A 9 -59.03 0.63 -13.19
N ILE A 10 -59.87 1.23 -12.33
CA ILE A 10 -59.52 2.45 -11.62
C ILE A 10 -58.34 2.22 -10.68
N MET A 11 -58.29 1.10 -9.94
CA MET A 11 -57.20 0.78 -9.05
C MET A 11 -55.89 0.56 -9.83
N ALA A 12 -55.94 -0.13 -10.96
CA ALA A 12 -54.80 -0.28 -11.84
C ALA A 12 -54.29 1.06 -12.41
N ALA A 13 -55.18 1.93 -12.84
CA ALA A 13 -54.85 3.26 -13.31
C ALA A 13 -54.21 4.13 -12.20
N VAL A 14 -54.70 4.09 -10.99
CA VAL A 14 -54.11 4.80 -9.83
C VAL A 14 -52.72 4.26 -9.53
N LEU A 15 -52.50 2.94 -9.57
CA LEU A 15 -51.18 2.35 -9.37
C LEU A 15 -50.19 2.78 -10.47
N VAL A 16 -50.60 2.78 -11.73
CA VAL A 16 -49.74 3.23 -12.83
C VAL A 16 -49.37 4.71 -12.70
N VAL A 17 -50.35 5.56 -12.38
CA VAL A 17 -50.11 7.00 -12.17
C VAL A 17 -49.19 7.23 -10.98
N SER A 18 -49.39 6.53 -9.86
CA SER A 18 -48.53 6.64 -8.70
C SER A 18 -47.09 6.20 -9.00
N PHE A 19 -46.91 5.11 -9.78
CA PHE A 19 -45.60 4.63 -10.20
C PHE A 19 -44.91 5.64 -11.11
N ILE A 20 -45.63 6.23 -12.06
CA ILE A 20 -45.08 7.29 -12.95
C ILE A 20 -44.65 8.52 -12.11
N LEU A 21 -45.43 8.90 -11.12
CA LEU A 21 -45.06 10.00 -10.21
C LEU A 21 -43.82 9.72 -9.41
N VAL A 22 -43.66 8.51 -8.88
CA VAL A 22 -42.45 8.10 -8.17
C VAL A 22 -41.23 8.17 -9.09
N LEU A 23 -41.33 7.62 -10.30
CA LEU A 23 -40.23 7.70 -11.29
C LEU A 23 -39.90 9.16 -11.68
N ALA A 24 -40.90 10.01 -11.82
CA ALA A 24 -40.68 11.43 -12.13
C ALA A 24 -39.97 12.15 -10.97
N ILE A 25 -40.30 11.84 -9.73
CA ILE A 25 -39.63 12.38 -8.52
C ILE A 25 -38.18 11.89 -8.45
N GLU A 26 -37.96 10.61 -8.66
CA GLU A 26 -36.59 10.02 -8.69
C GLU A 26 -35.73 10.65 -9.79
N TYR A 27 -36.31 10.82 -11.00
CA TYR A 27 -35.62 11.46 -12.13
C TYR A 27 -35.28 12.92 -11.82
N LEU A 28 -36.22 13.67 -11.25
CA LEU A 28 -36.00 15.07 -10.84
C LEU A 28 -34.90 15.16 -9.77
N TRP A 29 -34.94 14.25 -8.80
CA TRP A 29 -33.93 14.18 -7.74
C TRP A 29 -32.54 13.87 -8.29
N LEU A 30 -32.42 12.89 -9.19
CA LEU A 30 -31.15 12.57 -9.89
C LEU A 30 -30.67 13.75 -10.75
N TYR A 31 -31.58 14.44 -11.42
CA TYR A 31 -31.22 15.64 -12.22
C TYR A 31 -30.68 16.76 -11.33
N ILE A 32 -31.30 17.02 -10.19
CA ILE A 32 -30.82 18.04 -9.23
C ILE A 32 -29.44 17.66 -8.69
N ILE A 33 -29.25 16.38 -8.29
CA ILE A 33 -27.95 15.90 -7.82
C ILE A 33 -26.88 16.06 -8.91
N SER A 34 -27.17 15.64 -10.13
CA SER A 34 -26.24 15.76 -11.26
C SER A 34 -25.85 17.20 -11.54
N LYS A 35 -26.83 18.10 -11.51
CA LYS A 35 -26.59 19.54 -11.73
C LYS A 35 -25.76 20.17 -10.62
N ASN A 36 -26.06 19.86 -9.36
CA ASN A 36 -25.29 20.35 -8.22
C ASN A 36 -23.84 19.82 -8.28
N HIS A 37 -23.66 18.55 -8.68
CA HIS A 37 -22.33 17.94 -8.83
C HIS A 37 -21.53 18.63 -9.97
N GLU A 38 -22.18 18.99 -11.05
CA GLU A 38 -21.57 19.71 -12.17
C GLU A 38 -21.14 21.13 -11.74
N GLU A 39 -22.00 21.87 -11.04
CA GLU A 39 -21.69 23.20 -10.50
C GLU A 39 -20.53 23.15 -9.49
N ASP A 40 -20.52 22.18 -8.59
CA ASP A 40 -19.42 21.97 -7.63
C ASP A 40 -18.11 21.61 -8.34
N TYR A 41 -18.16 20.81 -9.38
CA TYR A 41 -17.00 20.45 -10.19
C TYR A 41 -16.39 21.69 -10.90
N TYR A 42 -17.23 22.51 -11.53
CA TYR A 42 -16.75 23.73 -12.19
C TYR A 42 -16.17 24.72 -11.19
N ARG A 43 -16.80 24.90 -10.03
CA ARG A 43 -16.31 25.77 -8.96
C ARG A 43 -14.94 25.31 -8.44
N LYS A 44 -14.77 24.03 -8.17
CA LYS A 44 -13.47 23.47 -7.73
C LYS A 44 -12.41 23.58 -8.81
N SER A 45 -12.77 23.33 -10.05
CA SER A 45 -11.85 23.50 -11.20
C SER A 45 -11.41 24.94 -11.36
N GLU A 46 -12.30 25.91 -11.16
CA GLU A 46 -11.99 27.36 -11.21
C GLU A 46 -11.05 27.74 -10.04
N ILE A 47 -11.34 27.30 -8.81
CA ILE A 47 -10.50 27.53 -7.63
C ILE A 47 -9.10 26.99 -7.88
N ASN A 48 -8.99 25.75 -8.30
CA ASN A 48 -7.71 25.09 -8.62
C ASN A 48 -6.92 25.88 -9.68
N THR A 49 -7.57 26.24 -10.80
CA THR A 49 -6.93 27.00 -11.88
C THR A 49 -6.42 28.36 -11.40
N ASN A 50 -7.23 29.07 -10.61
CA ASN A 50 -6.84 30.38 -10.09
C ASN A 50 -5.68 30.29 -9.11
N ILE A 51 -5.73 29.35 -8.16
CA ILE A 51 -4.68 29.16 -7.18
C ILE A 51 -3.36 28.76 -7.86
N HIS A 52 -3.40 27.81 -8.81
CA HIS A 52 -2.22 27.45 -9.59
C HIS A 52 -1.62 28.67 -10.32
N ALA A 53 -2.46 29.47 -10.99
CA ALA A 53 -1.98 30.66 -11.69
C ALA A 53 -1.36 31.69 -10.74
N MET A 54 -1.93 31.87 -9.54
CA MET A 54 -1.41 32.79 -8.54
C MET A 54 -0.09 32.29 -7.92
N PHE A 55 0.05 30.99 -7.63
CA PHE A 55 1.33 30.40 -7.20
C PHE A 55 2.41 30.54 -8.29
N GLU A 56 2.08 30.29 -9.55
CA GLU A 56 2.97 30.50 -10.69
C GLU A 56 3.39 31.98 -10.80
N SER A 57 2.47 32.93 -10.58
CA SER A 57 2.77 34.37 -10.58
C SER A 57 3.79 34.68 -9.45
N VAL A 58 3.60 34.20 -8.23
CA VAL A 58 4.55 34.37 -7.12
C VAL A 58 5.91 33.79 -7.49
N LEU A 59 5.95 32.57 -8.01
CA LEU A 59 7.19 31.84 -8.31
C LEU A 59 7.96 32.42 -9.50
N ASN A 60 7.28 33.02 -10.48
CA ASN A 60 7.90 33.56 -11.69
C ASN A 60 8.17 35.07 -11.63
N SER A 61 7.70 35.77 -10.58
CA SER A 61 7.94 37.20 -10.40
C SER A 61 9.44 37.51 -10.29
N PRO A 62 9.93 38.50 -11.05
CA PRO A 62 11.38 38.78 -11.17
C PRO A 62 11.92 39.66 -10.04
N THR A 63 11.08 40.43 -9.35
CA THR A 63 11.48 41.42 -8.34
C THR A 63 10.85 41.10 -6.98
N GLU A 64 11.53 41.46 -5.93
CA GLU A 64 11.04 41.26 -4.54
C GLU A 64 9.71 41.98 -4.28
N SER A 65 9.55 43.20 -4.85
CA SER A 65 8.30 43.93 -4.74
C SER A 65 7.14 43.25 -5.45
N ALA A 66 7.37 42.64 -6.64
CA ALA A 66 6.36 41.90 -7.35
C ALA A 66 5.99 40.61 -6.61
N ILE A 67 6.96 39.89 -6.09
CA ILE A 67 6.73 38.69 -5.26
C ILE A 67 5.85 39.05 -4.04
N ALA A 68 6.14 40.16 -3.36
CA ALA A 68 5.35 40.59 -2.21
C ALA A 68 3.90 40.93 -2.61
N ALA A 69 3.71 41.66 -3.69
CA ALA A 69 2.38 42.03 -4.17
C ALA A 69 1.52 40.83 -4.58
N GLU A 70 2.12 39.88 -5.33
CA GLU A 70 1.43 38.64 -5.74
C GLU A 70 1.12 37.74 -4.54
N THR A 71 2.02 37.70 -3.54
CA THR A 71 1.81 36.95 -2.30
C THR A 71 0.61 37.52 -1.51
N GLU A 72 0.53 38.85 -1.37
CA GLU A 72 -0.59 39.51 -0.68
C GLU A 72 -1.91 39.29 -1.43
N ALA A 73 -1.90 39.37 -2.76
CA ALA A 73 -3.08 39.13 -3.60
C ALA A 73 -3.59 37.68 -3.43
N LEU A 74 -2.67 36.68 -3.38
CA LEU A 74 -3.04 35.29 -3.14
C LEU A 74 -3.65 35.12 -1.73
N ILE A 75 -3.02 35.67 -0.70
CA ILE A 75 -3.53 35.59 0.67
C ILE A 75 -4.93 36.22 0.80
N GLU A 76 -5.14 37.36 0.16
CA GLU A 76 -6.45 38.04 0.11
C GLU A 76 -7.49 37.14 -0.62
N TYR A 77 -7.11 36.52 -1.75
CA TYR A 77 -7.99 35.62 -2.48
C TYR A 77 -8.40 34.38 -1.67
N LEU A 78 -7.49 33.83 -0.87
CA LEU A 78 -7.76 32.67 0.00
C LEU A 78 -8.84 33.00 1.04
N GLY A 79 -8.74 34.15 1.72
CA GLY A 79 -9.64 34.54 2.80
C GLY A 79 -9.84 33.43 3.83
N ASP A 80 -11.10 33.26 4.28
CA ASP A 80 -11.48 32.18 5.22
C ASP A 80 -12.17 31.00 4.52
N ASP A 81 -12.10 30.93 3.20
CA ASP A 81 -12.73 29.88 2.41
C ASP A 81 -11.93 28.56 2.53
N PHE A 82 -12.59 27.50 3.04
CA PHE A 82 -11.95 26.21 3.24
C PHE A 82 -11.44 25.60 1.94
N GLU A 83 -12.22 25.64 0.85
CA GLU A 83 -11.84 24.98 -0.42
C GLU A 83 -10.62 25.66 -1.05
N LYS A 84 -10.52 26.97 -0.95
CA LYS A 84 -9.36 27.72 -1.42
C LYS A 84 -8.12 27.45 -0.58
N ARG A 85 -8.25 27.42 0.74
CA ARG A 85 -7.13 27.10 1.64
C ARG A 85 -6.67 25.65 1.48
N ASP A 86 -7.59 24.72 1.28
CA ASP A 86 -7.32 23.31 1.03
C ASP A 86 -6.50 23.13 -0.25
N GLU A 87 -6.91 23.76 -1.34
CA GLU A 87 -6.17 23.74 -2.61
C GLU A 87 -4.78 24.38 -2.50
N ALA A 88 -4.68 25.49 -1.79
CA ALA A 88 -3.38 26.13 -1.52
C ALA A 88 -2.47 25.25 -0.66
N ALA A 89 -3.02 24.52 0.32
CA ALA A 89 -2.28 23.54 1.11
C ALA A 89 -1.75 22.41 0.21
N ILE A 90 -2.58 21.84 -0.65
CA ILE A 90 -2.14 20.81 -1.61
C ILE A 90 -1.00 21.33 -2.50
N MET A 91 -1.10 22.56 -3.00
CA MET A 91 -0.03 23.18 -3.79
C MET A 91 1.28 23.32 -3.02
N ILE A 92 1.22 23.69 -1.73
CA ILE A 92 2.41 23.80 -0.88
C ILE A 92 3.09 22.43 -0.73
N LEU A 93 2.33 21.36 -0.50
CA LEU A 93 2.87 20.00 -0.43
C LEU A 93 3.56 19.58 -1.75
N GLN A 94 2.93 19.88 -2.88
CA GLN A 94 3.52 19.58 -4.20
C GLN A 94 4.83 20.33 -4.45
N LEU A 95 4.98 21.52 -3.89
CA LEU A 95 6.20 22.33 -4.02
C LEU A 95 7.31 21.89 -3.08
N GLN A 96 7.06 21.11 -2.02
CA GLN A 96 8.07 20.71 -1.04
C GLN A 96 9.32 20.11 -1.68
N GLY A 97 9.16 19.24 -2.66
CA GLY A 97 10.28 18.60 -3.39
C GLY A 97 11.15 19.57 -4.21
N ARG A 98 10.69 20.80 -4.44
CA ARG A 98 11.40 21.84 -5.21
C ARG A 98 11.86 23.02 -4.35
N MET A 99 11.54 23.02 -3.06
CA MET A 99 11.86 24.16 -2.18
C MET A 99 13.36 24.39 -2.03
N SER A 100 14.18 23.34 -2.05
CA SER A 100 15.64 23.45 -2.01
C SER A 100 16.25 24.27 -3.16
N ASP A 101 15.55 24.35 -4.28
CA ASP A 101 16.03 24.99 -5.49
C ASP A 101 15.54 26.45 -5.64
N LEU A 102 14.67 26.87 -4.71
CA LEU A 102 14.08 28.22 -4.75
C LEU A 102 14.97 29.25 -4.04
N PRO A 103 15.07 30.50 -4.57
CA PRO A 103 15.74 31.59 -3.90
C PRO A 103 15.01 32.03 -2.62
N GLU A 104 15.77 32.59 -1.67
CA GLU A 104 15.31 32.93 -0.32
C GLU A 104 14.05 33.81 -0.27
N ASN A 105 13.94 34.77 -1.18
CA ASN A 105 12.76 35.65 -1.28
C ASN A 105 11.48 34.87 -1.65
N LYS A 106 11.57 33.83 -2.49
CA LYS A 106 10.45 32.97 -2.85
C LYS A 106 10.10 32.01 -1.72
N LEU A 107 11.10 31.48 -1.02
CA LEU A 107 10.88 30.69 0.19
C LEU A 107 10.17 31.51 1.29
N SER A 108 10.58 32.77 1.48
CA SER A 108 9.90 33.67 2.40
C SER A 108 8.44 33.95 2.01
N ALA A 109 8.15 34.10 0.71
CA ALA A 109 6.79 34.23 0.21
C ALA A 109 5.93 33.00 0.49
N LEU A 110 6.46 31.81 0.17
CA LEU A 110 5.78 30.53 0.48
C LEU A 110 5.55 30.34 1.98
N GLY A 111 6.49 30.79 2.82
CA GLY A 111 6.31 30.78 4.28
C GLY A 111 5.15 31.68 4.75
N LYS A 112 4.96 32.85 4.13
CA LYS A 112 3.80 33.72 4.42
C LYS A 112 2.47 33.09 3.96
N ILE A 113 2.46 32.47 2.79
CA ILE A 113 1.28 31.76 2.29
C ILE A 113 0.96 30.60 3.22
N TYR A 114 1.95 29.79 3.61
CA TYR A 114 1.79 28.71 4.57
C TYR A 114 1.19 29.20 5.90
N GLY A 115 1.70 30.31 6.45
CA GLY A 115 1.16 30.89 7.67
C GLY A 115 -0.28 31.39 7.52
N ALA A 116 -0.67 31.90 6.35
CA ALA A 116 -2.04 32.32 6.08
C ALA A 116 -3.01 31.14 5.88
N VAL A 117 -2.54 30.06 5.25
CA VAL A 117 -3.30 28.81 5.08
C VAL A 117 -3.44 28.09 6.41
N ASP A 118 -2.38 28.05 7.22
CA ASP A 118 -2.29 27.30 8.48
C ASP A 118 -2.87 25.88 8.35
N PRO A 119 -2.22 24.99 7.55
CA PRO A 119 -2.80 23.69 7.20
C PRO A 119 -3.12 22.83 8.40
N ILE A 120 -2.26 22.84 9.43
CA ILE A 120 -2.45 22.02 10.63
C ILE A 120 -3.71 22.46 11.39
N LYS A 121 -3.93 23.75 11.53
CA LYS A 121 -5.15 24.28 12.14
C LYS A 121 -6.37 24.00 11.27
N LEU A 122 -6.27 24.26 9.95
CA LEU A 122 -7.34 24.03 8.98
C LEU A 122 -7.90 22.60 9.06
N TYR A 123 -7.01 21.60 9.05
CA TYR A 123 -7.42 20.19 9.09
C TYR A 123 -7.77 19.74 10.51
N SER A 124 -7.18 20.32 11.56
CA SER A 124 -7.59 20.04 12.95
C SER A 124 -9.04 20.44 13.20
N GLU A 125 -9.49 21.58 12.70
CA GLU A 125 -10.88 22.03 12.80
C GLU A 125 -11.83 21.05 12.09
N LYS A 126 -11.42 20.47 10.96
CA LYS A 126 -12.20 19.44 10.24
C LYS A 126 -12.15 18.08 10.92
N LEU A 127 -11.07 17.75 11.61
CA LEU A 127 -10.97 16.54 12.42
C LEU A 127 -11.99 16.58 13.58
N GLU A 128 -12.20 17.74 14.20
CA GLU A 128 -13.15 17.91 15.31
C GLU A 128 -14.61 17.98 14.83
N SER A 129 -14.90 18.86 13.89
CA SER A 129 -16.26 19.27 13.49
C SER A 129 -16.79 18.62 12.22
N GLY A 130 -15.95 17.97 11.43
CA GLY A 130 -16.32 17.38 10.14
C GLY A 130 -17.24 16.15 10.26
N ASN A 131 -17.92 15.82 9.16
CA ASN A 131 -18.54 14.50 9.02
C ASN A 131 -17.46 13.41 8.86
N ASN A 132 -17.82 12.13 8.86
CA ASN A 132 -16.86 11.01 8.79
C ASN A 132 -15.92 11.09 7.58
N TYR A 133 -16.43 11.53 6.43
CA TYR A 133 -15.62 11.72 5.23
C TYR A 133 -14.58 12.82 5.43
N MET A 134 -15.01 14.00 5.92
CA MET A 134 -14.09 15.13 6.16
C MET A 134 -13.08 14.83 7.27
N LYS A 135 -13.46 14.07 8.31
CA LYS A 135 -12.53 13.61 9.35
C LYS A 135 -11.46 12.68 8.77
N GLY A 136 -11.87 11.70 7.94
CA GLY A 136 -10.94 10.81 7.26
C GLY A 136 -10.00 11.55 6.32
N TYR A 137 -10.51 12.53 5.58
CA TYR A 137 -9.70 13.41 4.75
C TYR A 137 -8.70 14.22 5.58
N ALA A 138 -9.16 14.83 6.67
CA ALA A 138 -8.30 15.59 7.58
C ALA A 138 -7.19 14.74 8.21
N CYS A 139 -7.46 13.47 8.57
CA CYS A 139 -6.43 12.55 9.05
C CYS A 139 -5.31 12.39 8.03
N ARG A 140 -5.65 12.16 6.76
CA ARG A 140 -4.67 12.00 5.67
C ARG A 140 -3.85 13.27 5.46
N GLN A 141 -4.52 14.41 5.37
CA GLN A 141 -3.83 15.69 5.20
C GLN A 141 -2.91 16.04 6.38
N LEU A 142 -3.32 15.77 7.64
CA LEU A 142 -2.46 15.97 8.80
C LEU A 142 -1.23 15.06 8.75
N ALA A 143 -1.36 13.84 8.26
CA ALA A 143 -0.21 12.94 8.07
C ALA A 143 0.72 13.43 6.95
N ASP A 144 0.19 13.85 5.80
CA ASP A 144 0.96 14.43 4.70
C ASP A 144 1.79 15.65 5.16
N TYR A 145 1.28 16.42 6.14
CA TYR A 145 1.98 17.54 6.77
C TYR A 145 2.89 17.15 7.96
N GLY A 146 2.95 15.87 8.31
CA GLY A 146 3.78 15.39 9.42
C GLY A 146 3.33 15.90 10.80
N ALA A 147 2.03 16.11 11.01
CA ALA A 147 1.45 16.67 12.22
C ALA A 147 1.45 15.66 13.40
N VAL A 148 2.64 15.30 13.89
CA VAL A 148 2.82 14.30 14.95
C VAL A 148 2.08 14.70 16.24
N GLU A 149 1.92 15.99 16.52
CA GLU A 149 1.18 16.50 17.68
C GLU A 149 -0.33 16.19 17.63
N LYS A 150 -0.83 15.67 16.50
CA LYS A 150 -2.24 15.27 16.30
C LYS A 150 -2.50 13.77 16.40
N THR A 151 -1.47 12.97 16.64
CA THR A 151 -1.61 11.50 16.73
C THR A 151 -2.66 11.06 17.74
N GLU A 152 -2.68 11.66 18.94
CA GLU A 152 -3.68 11.32 19.97
C GLU A 152 -5.14 11.61 19.53
N ASP A 153 -5.36 12.69 18.77
CA ASP A 153 -6.69 13.02 18.28
C ASP A 153 -7.12 12.07 17.14
N ILE A 154 -6.19 11.70 16.28
CA ILE A 154 -6.42 10.72 15.20
C ILE A 154 -6.64 9.32 15.78
N GLU A 155 -5.90 8.91 16.81
CA GLU A 155 -6.01 7.59 17.45
C GLU A 155 -7.41 7.30 17.99
N LYS A 156 -8.10 8.32 18.53
CA LYS A 156 -9.49 8.18 18.99
C LYS A 156 -10.46 7.71 17.90
N LEU A 157 -10.10 7.91 16.63
CA LEU A 157 -10.93 7.54 15.48
C LEU A 157 -10.71 6.11 14.99
N LEU A 158 -9.67 5.41 15.46
CA LEU A 158 -9.41 3.99 15.13
C LEU A 158 -10.57 3.08 15.54
N ASP A 159 -11.25 3.39 16.63
CA ASP A 159 -12.38 2.62 17.15
C ASP A 159 -13.74 3.05 16.53
N SER A 160 -13.70 3.85 15.45
CA SER A 160 -14.91 4.32 14.77
C SER A 160 -15.74 3.16 14.21
N LYS A 161 -17.08 3.29 14.30
CA LYS A 161 -18.02 2.37 13.63
C LYS A 161 -18.04 2.55 12.11
N ASN A 162 -17.52 3.66 11.60
CA ASN A 162 -17.35 3.90 10.19
C ASN A 162 -15.98 3.33 9.75
N ASP A 163 -16.02 2.29 8.93
CA ASP A 163 -14.82 1.55 8.51
C ASP A 163 -13.84 2.42 7.70
N ASP A 164 -14.35 3.34 6.87
CA ASP A 164 -13.52 4.25 6.07
C ASP A 164 -12.78 5.26 6.96
N LEU A 165 -13.44 5.74 8.02
CA LEU A 165 -12.81 6.65 8.97
C LEU A 165 -11.71 5.93 9.76
N ALA A 166 -12.00 4.73 10.29
CA ALA A 166 -10.99 3.94 11.00
C ALA A 166 -9.80 3.59 10.10
N TYR A 167 -10.05 3.24 8.84
CA TYR A 167 -9.01 2.99 7.85
C TYR A 167 -8.14 4.23 7.61
N ASN A 168 -8.73 5.39 7.30
CA ASN A 168 -7.97 6.62 7.04
C ASN A 168 -7.16 7.07 8.27
N SER A 169 -7.71 6.87 9.48
CA SER A 169 -7.00 7.14 10.73
C SER A 169 -5.79 6.23 10.89
N ALA A 170 -5.94 4.93 10.62
CA ALA A 170 -4.85 3.96 10.71
C ALA A 170 -3.73 4.25 9.70
N MET A 171 -4.10 4.61 8.45
CA MET A 171 -3.13 4.99 7.42
C MET A 171 -2.36 6.26 7.84
N ALA A 172 -3.05 7.28 8.33
CA ALA A 172 -2.43 8.50 8.80
C ALA A 172 -1.46 8.26 9.97
N LEU A 173 -1.84 7.44 10.95
CA LEU A 173 -0.97 7.10 12.09
C LEU A 173 0.24 6.26 11.68
N SER A 174 0.08 5.38 10.68
CA SER A 174 1.22 4.65 10.09
C SER A 174 2.21 5.61 9.43
N GLU A 175 1.73 6.55 8.66
CA GLU A 175 2.56 7.58 8.00
C GLU A 175 3.23 8.51 9.00
N LEU A 176 2.56 8.82 10.13
CA LEU A 176 3.14 9.57 11.25
C LEU A 176 4.11 8.74 12.12
N GLY A 177 4.24 7.44 11.88
CA GLY A 177 5.17 6.56 12.60
C GLY A 177 4.70 6.16 14.00
N ASP A 178 3.39 6.20 14.28
CA ASP A 178 2.84 5.80 15.58
C ASP A 178 2.74 4.26 15.69
N GLU A 179 3.77 3.64 16.29
CA GLU A 179 3.87 2.20 16.46
C GLU A 179 2.70 1.61 17.26
N ALA A 180 2.32 2.26 18.37
CA ALA A 180 1.27 1.76 19.26
C ALA A 180 -0.09 1.73 18.54
N ALA A 181 -0.40 2.77 17.76
CA ALA A 181 -1.62 2.85 16.96
C ALA A 181 -1.65 1.79 15.85
N VAL A 182 -0.51 1.54 15.18
CA VAL A 182 -0.40 0.50 14.15
C VAL A 182 -0.64 -0.89 14.76
N VAL A 183 -0.05 -1.20 15.91
CA VAL A 183 -0.28 -2.46 16.63
C VAL A 183 -1.75 -2.58 17.06
N LYS A 184 -2.35 -1.51 17.56
CA LYS A 184 -3.78 -1.47 17.93
C LYS A 184 -4.68 -1.77 16.74
N PHE A 185 -4.45 -1.12 15.59
CA PHE A 185 -5.26 -1.38 14.39
C PHE A 185 -5.02 -2.78 13.81
N ALA A 186 -3.81 -3.30 13.88
CA ALA A 186 -3.50 -4.68 13.51
C ALA A 186 -4.35 -5.69 14.31
N LYS A 187 -4.52 -5.47 15.63
CA LYS A 187 -5.42 -6.26 16.48
C LYS A 187 -6.89 -6.12 16.08
N ILE A 188 -7.33 -4.91 15.72
CA ILE A 188 -8.69 -4.69 15.20
C ILE A 188 -8.90 -5.50 13.91
N CYS A 189 -7.94 -5.50 13.01
CA CYS A 189 -7.99 -6.30 11.77
C CYS A 189 -8.07 -7.80 12.04
N GLU A 190 -7.44 -8.32 13.10
CA GLU A 190 -7.48 -9.74 13.45
C GLU A 190 -8.88 -10.20 13.85
N GLY A 191 -9.62 -9.37 14.57
CA GLY A 191 -11.00 -9.64 15.00
C GLY A 191 -12.06 -9.30 13.94
N ASN A 192 -11.72 -8.52 12.93
CA ASN A 192 -12.67 -7.96 11.97
C ASN A 192 -12.31 -8.32 10.52
N ARG A 193 -13.10 -9.23 9.91
CA ARG A 193 -12.94 -9.69 8.52
C ARG A 193 -13.22 -8.62 7.45
N LYS A 194 -13.69 -7.43 7.82
CA LYS A 194 -13.95 -6.33 6.87
C LYS A 194 -12.65 -5.77 6.28
N TYR A 195 -11.55 -5.81 7.06
CA TYR A 195 -10.26 -5.37 6.59
C TYR A 195 -9.50 -6.51 5.90
N SER A 196 -9.29 -6.38 4.60
CA SER A 196 -8.55 -7.36 3.81
C SER A 196 -7.05 -7.36 4.16
N HIS A 197 -6.34 -8.44 3.77
CA HIS A 197 -4.88 -8.48 3.90
C HIS A 197 -4.17 -7.32 3.18
N ARG A 198 -4.78 -6.77 2.12
CA ARG A 198 -4.25 -5.62 1.38
C ARG A 198 -4.17 -4.37 2.25
N VAL A 199 -5.20 -4.10 3.05
CA VAL A 199 -5.20 -2.99 4.01
C VAL A 199 -4.07 -3.12 5.02
N GLN A 200 -3.83 -4.33 5.52
CA GLN A 200 -2.74 -4.58 6.47
C GLN A 200 -1.36 -4.40 5.83
N LEU A 201 -1.18 -4.90 4.60
CA LEU A 201 0.07 -4.72 3.86
C LEU A 201 0.33 -3.23 3.61
N GLU A 202 -0.68 -2.50 3.15
CA GLU A 202 -0.59 -1.06 2.89
C GLU A 202 -0.21 -0.29 4.15
N MET A 203 -0.88 -0.57 5.28
CA MET A 203 -0.56 0.03 6.58
C MET A 203 0.90 -0.19 6.97
N PHE A 204 1.39 -1.44 6.89
CA PHE A 204 2.79 -1.73 7.20
C PHE A 204 3.76 -1.06 6.22
N GLN A 205 3.46 -1.05 4.92
CA GLN A 205 4.33 -0.48 3.88
C GLN A 205 4.52 1.03 4.03
N ILE A 206 3.46 1.77 4.39
CA ILE A 206 3.53 3.23 4.56
C ILE A 206 4.08 3.64 5.94
N TYR A 207 4.29 2.70 6.87
CA TYR A 207 4.82 2.99 8.18
C TYR A 207 6.22 3.59 8.11
N THR A 208 6.40 4.77 8.70
CA THR A 208 7.64 5.55 8.63
C THR A 208 8.53 5.39 9.86
N GLY A 209 8.04 4.77 10.94
CA GLY A 209 8.79 4.55 12.18
C GLY A 209 9.79 3.40 12.09
N ASP A 210 10.26 2.93 13.25
CA ASP A 210 11.19 1.80 13.36
C ASP A 210 10.51 0.48 13.01
N ARG A 211 10.80 -0.03 11.82
CA ARG A 211 10.21 -1.29 11.30
C ARG A 211 10.65 -2.52 12.10
N GLU A 212 11.88 -2.53 12.63
CA GLU A 212 12.34 -3.65 13.47
C GLU A 212 11.55 -3.69 14.77
N SER A 213 11.40 -2.55 15.45
CA SER A 213 10.57 -2.42 16.66
C SER A 213 9.13 -2.85 16.39
N LEU A 214 8.52 -2.33 15.31
CA LEU A 214 7.14 -2.67 14.96
C LEU A 214 6.95 -4.17 14.74
N VAL A 215 7.85 -4.84 14.00
CA VAL A 215 7.76 -6.28 13.78
C VAL A 215 7.81 -7.04 15.11
N ARG A 216 8.72 -6.68 16.03
CA ARG A 216 8.80 -7.28 17.35
C ARG A 216 7.50 -7.10 18.14
N GLN A 217 6.92 -5.89 18.13
CA GLN A 217 5.64 -5.61 18.78
C GLN A 217 4.46 -6.39 18.15
N ILE A 218 4.43 -6.54 16.84
CA ILE A 218 3.44 -7.37 16.15
C ILE A 218 3.59 -8.85 16.55
N PHE A 219 4.83 -9.33 16.69
CA PHE A 219 5.09 -10.72 17.10
C PHE A 219 4.70 -11.02 18.55
N GLU A 220 4.79 -10.04 19.42
CA GLU A 220 4.34 -10.17 20.81
C GLU A 220 2.81 -10.09 20.95
N ASN A 221 2.15 -9.33 20.10
CA ASN A 221 0.80 -8.84 20.34
C ASN A 221 -0.28 -9.41 19.41
N CYS A 222 0.07 -9.95 18.24
CA CYS A 222 -0.86 -10.38 17.20
C CYS A 222 -0.73 -11.87 16.86
N GLY A 223 -1.73 -12.42 16.18
CA GLY A 223 -1.72 -13.80 15.72
C GLY A 223 -0.97 -14.01 14.40
N ASP A 224 -0.82 -15.28 14.02
CA ASP A 224 0.02 -15.72 12.90
C ASP A 224 -0.31 -15.07 11.55
N TYR A 225 -1.58 -14.77 11.31
CA TYR A 225 -2.01 -14.14 10.06
C TYR A 225 -1.46 -12.72 9.92
N ILE A 226 -1.52 -11.92 10.97
CA ILE A 226 -0.99 -10.56 11.01
C ILE A 226 0.55 -10.59 10.95
N LYS A 227 1.18 -11.49 11.71
CA LYS A 227 2.64 -11.72 11.69
C LYS A 227 3.13 -12.02 10.27
N ALA A 228 2.44 -12.92 9.56
CA ALA A 228 2.78 -13.26 8.19
C ALA A 228 2.68 -12.06 7.24
N ASN A 229 1.65 -11.23 7.38
CA ASN A 229 1.46 -10.04 6.55
C ASN A 229 2.51 -8.95 6.88
N CYS A 230 2.87 -8.80 8.15
CA CYS A 230 3.91 -7.87 8.58
C CYS A 230 5.29 -8.25 7.98
N ILE A 231 5.72 -9.52 8.11
CA ILE A 231 6.95 -10.00 7.47
C ILE A 231 6.90 -9.79 5.95
N LYS A 232 5.74 -10.06 5.32
CA LYS A 232 5.56 -9.93 3.88
C LYS A 232 5.72 -8.49 3.39
N ALA A 233 5.22 -7.52 4.19
CA ALA A 233 5.34 -6.11 3.87
C ALA A 233 6.79 -5.64 3.84
N TYR A 234 7.63 -6.21 4.72
CA TYR A 234 9.04 -5.84 4.89
C TYR A 234 10.04 -6.87 4.33
N SER A 235 9.57 -7.86 3.57
CA SER A 235 10.42 -8.95 3.07
C SER A 235 11.58 -8.48 2.18
N GLU A 236 11.45 -7.33 1.53
CA GLU A 236 12.48 -6.78 0.64
C GLU A 236 13.45 -5.83 1.37
N ASP A 237 13.15 -5.44 2.59
CA ASP A 237 13.94 -4.45 3.35
C ASP A 237 15.22 -5.04 3.95
N CYS A 238 15.37 -6.37 3.92
CA CYS A 238 16.55 -7.10 4.43
C CYS A 238 16.93 -6.72 5.88
N ILE A 239 15.93 -6.63 6.79
CA ILE A 239 16.13 -6.23 8.18
C ILE A 239 16.87 -7.35 8.94
N GLY A 240 18.20 -7.24 9.03
CA GLY A 240 19.08 -8.25 9.63
C GLY A 240 18.81 -8.49 11.10
N GLY A 241 18.38 -7.48 11.84
CA GLY A 241 18.00 -7.58 13.25
C GLY A 241 16.81 -8.53 13.55
N LEU A 242 16.04 -8.92 12.51
CA LEU A 242 14.88 -9.83 12.65
C LEU A 242 15.19 -11.30 12.32
N ALA A 243 16.45 -11.65 12.10
CA ALA A 243 16.84 -13.02 11.74
C ALA A 243 16.41 -14.07 12.78
N ASP A 244 16.42 -13.71 14.06
CA ASP A 244 15.91 -14.54 15.18
C ASP A 244 14.42 -14.84 15.00
N ILE A 245 13.60 -13.85 14.74
CA ILE A 245 12.16 -13.98 14.50
C ILE A 245 11.91 -14.88 13.28
N TYR A 246 12.65 -14.70 12.19
CA TYR A 246 12.48 -15.52 11.00
C TYR A 246 12.84 -16.99 11.28
N LEU A 247 13.97 -17.23 11.98
CA LEU A 247 14.41 -18.58 12.34
C LEU A 247 13.43 -19.31 13.26
N GLU A 248 12.81 -18.62 14.21
CA GLU A 248 11.81 -19.22 15.10
C GLU A 248 10.52 -19.60 14.34
N ASN A 249 10.24 -18.96 13.21
CA ASN A 249 8.98 -19.13 12.48
C ASN A 249 9.09 -19.96 11.19
N ILE A 250 10.28 -20.41 10.79
CA ILE A 250 10.43 -21.34 9.65
C ILE A 250 9.79 -22.71 9.89
N ASP A 251 9.55 -23.09 11.15
CA ASP A 251 8.89 -24.34 11.56
C ASP A 251 7.45 -24.12 12.02
N SER A 252 6.89 -22.91 11.82
CA SER A 252 5.52 -22.59 12.22
C SER A 252 4.49 -23.58 11.64
N ALA A 253 3.50 -23.94 12.45
CA ALA A 253 2.36 -24.74 12.01
C ALA A 253 1.49 -23.98 10.98
N ASN A 254 1.51 -22.65 11.01
CA ASN A 254 0.84 -21.79 10.05
C ASN A 254 1.68 -21.69 8.77
N ALA A 255 1.17 -22.24 7.66
CA ALA A 255 1.88 -22.27 6.39
C ALA A 255 2.20 -20.86 5.82
N GLN A 256 1.33 -19.88 6.03
CA GLN A 256 1.57 -18.52 5.54
C GLN A 256 2.72 -17.84 6.30
N LEU A 257 2.75 -17.99 7.63
CA LEU A 257 3.83 -17.46 8.45
C LEU A 257 5.15 -18.16 8.14
N LYS A 258 5.14 -19.50 8.01
CA LYS A 258 6.30 -20.28 7.58
C LYS A 258 6.88 -19.79 6.25
N ILE A 259 6.03 -19.64 5.22
CA ILE A 259 6.45 -19.17 3.89
C ILE A 259 7.03 -17.74 3.96
N ALA A 260 6.39 -16.86 4.72
CA ALA A 260 6.87 -15.48 4.88
C ALA A 260 8.25 -15.47 5.58
N ALA A 261 8.41 -16.23 6.64
CA ALA A 261 9.68 -16.35 7.37
C ALA A 261 10.82 -16.94 6.51
N VAL A 262 10.54 -18.00 5.75
CA VAL A 262 11.52 -18.60 4.82
C VAL A 262 11.97 -17.61 3.77
N LYS A 263 11.02 -16.87 3.15
CA LYS A 263 11.36 -15.85 2.16
C LYS A 263 12.17 -14.71 2.75
N ALA A 264 11.78 -14.21 3.91
CA ALA A 264 12.51 -13.13 4.58
C ALA A 264 13.93 -13.56 4.98
N LEU A 265 14.09 -14.78 5.51
CA LEU A 265 15.41 -15.33 5.84
C LEU A 265 16.31 -15.45 4.60
N ALA A 266 15.74 -15.91 3.49
CA ALA A 266 16.45 -16.00 2.21
C ALA A 266 16.86 -14.61 1.68
N GLN A 267 16.05 -13.58 1.91
CA GLN A 267 16.37 -12.22 1.49
C GLN A 267 17.59 -11.64 2.21
N LEU A 268 17.90 -12.09 3.43
CA LEU A 268 19.11 -11.68 4.15
C LEU A 268 20.41 -12.08 3.42
N GLY A 269 20.36 -13.11 2.56
CA GLY A 269 21.48 -13.49 1.71
C GLY A 269 22.68 -14.11 2.44
N ASP A 270 22.51 -14.58 3.68
CA ASP A 270 23.59 -15.11 4.51
C ASP A 270 23.65 -16.64 4.39
N GLU A 271 24.79 -17.17 3.93
CA GLU A 271 25.03 -18.61 3.72
C GLU A 271 24.85 -19.45 4.98
N LYS A 272 24.97 -18.90 6.18
CA LYS A 272 24.74 -19.62 7.45
C LYS A 272 23.34 -20.20 7.55
N TYR A 273 22.36 -19.70 6.79
CA TYR A 273 20.99 -20.17 6.77
C TYR A 273 20.74 -21.31 5.76
N GLU A 274 21.72 -21.66 4.91
CA GLU A 274 21.61 -22.69 3.89
C GLU A 274 21.10 -24.01 4.45
N HIS A 275 21.67 -24.47 5.56
CA HIS A 275 21.26 -25.72 6.20
C HIS A 275 19.80 -25.73 6.62
N LYS A 276 19.31 -24.61 7.16
CA LYS A 276 17.90 -24.47 7.58
C LYS A 276 16.96 -24.54 6.38
N LEU A 277 17.30 -23.86 5.29
CA LEU A 277 16.52 -23.89 4.06
C LEU A 277 16.55 -25.29 3.40
N THR A 278 17.69 -25.97 3.46
CA THR A 278 17.83 -27.35 2.92
C THR A 278 16.88 -28.35 3.59
N VAL A 279 16.68 -28.24 4.90
CA VAL A 279 15.70 -29.09 5.62
C VAL A 279 14.29 -28.89 5.08
N LEU A 280 13.92 -27.66 4.73
CA LEU A 280 12.58 -27.31 4.23
C LEU A 280 12.31 -27.77 2.79
N LEU A 281 13.29 -28.27 2.06
CA LEU A 281 13.09 -28.94 0.76
C LEU A 281 12.21 -30.21 0.89
N ASN A 282 12.06 -30.76 2.10
CA ASN A 282 11.23 -31.92 2.37
C ASN A 282 9.90 -31.56 3.09
N ASP A 283 9.52 -30.29 3.11
CA ASP A 283 8.26 -29.88 3.75
C ASP A 283 7.05 -30.48 2.99
N LYS A 284 6.01 -30.86 3.75
CA LYS A 284 4.77 -31.39 3.19
C LYS A 284 4.03 -30.42 2.24
N ASN A 285 4.22 -29.11 2.46
CA ASN A 285 3.62 -28.07 1.65
C ASN A 285 4.58 -27.67 0.53
N TRP A 286 4.19 -27.93 -0.71
CA TRP A 286 4.98 -27.61 -1.88
C TRP A 286 5.37 -26.13 -2.02
N ILE A 287 4.56 -25.20 -1.50
CA ILE A 287 4.87 -23.76 -1.51
C ILE A 287 6.06 -23.47 -0.57
N VAL A 288 6.15 -24.17 0.55
CA VAL A 288 7.31 -24.10 1.46
C VAL A 288 8.54 -24.65 0.77
N ARG A 289 8.45 -25.85 0.11
CA ARG A 289 9.56 -26.42 -0.67
C ARG A 289 10.03 -25.47 -1.77
N LEU A 290 9.07 -24.84 -2.51
CA LEU A 290 9.38 -23.83 -3.51
C LEU A 290 10.13 -22.62 -2.92
N ALA A 291 9.63 -22.08 -1.80
CA ALA A 291 10.28 -20.94 -1.12
C ALA A 291 11.70 -21.30 -0.63
N ALA A 292 11.89 -22.51 -0.13
CA ALA A 292 13.20 -23.01 0.28
C ALA A 292 14.19 -23.11 -0.90
N VAL A 293 13.75 -23.66 -2.05
CA VAL A 293 14.58 -23.71 -3.27
C VAL A 293 14.99 -22.30 -3.73
N GLN A 294 14.04 -21.36 -3.80
CA GLN A 294 14.31 -19.99 -4.17
C GLN A 294 15.27 -19.30 -3.20
N GLY A 295 15.13 -19.60 -1.89
CA GLY A 295 16.05 -19.12 -0.88
C GLY A 295 17.47 -19.64 -1.07
N ILE A 296 17.63 -20.94 -1.30
CA ILE A 296 18.94 -21.57 -1.56
C ILE A 296 19.58 -20.98 -2.82
N GLU A 297 18.80 -20.80 -3.90
CA GLU A 297 19.28 -20.15 -5.13
C GLU A 297 19.82 -18.75 -4.83
N LYS A 298 19.09 -17.94 -4.08
CA LYS A 298 19.46 -16.55 -3.78
C LYS A 298 20.73 -16.43 -2.94
N ILE A 299 20.92 -17.29 -1.95
CA ILE A 299 22.14 -17.29 -1.13
C ILE A 299 23.34 -17.96 -1.83
N GLY A 300 23.15 -18.59 -3.00
CA GLY A 300 24.20 -19.30 -3.72
C GLY A 300 24.63 -20.60 -3.05
N GLY A 301 23.71 -21.30 -2.39
CA GLY A 301 23.94 -22.45 -1.51
C GLY A 301 24.52 -23.68 -2.19
N LYS A 302 25.87 -23.77 -2.26
CA LYS A 302 26.58 -24.87 -2.93
C LYS A 302 26.46 -26.22 -2.19
N ASN A 303 26.35 -26.21 -0.86
CA ASN A 303 26.23 -27.45 -0.07
C ASN A 303 24.85 -28.10 -0.22
N ALA A 304 23.85 -27.35 -0.70
CA ALA A 304 22.50 -27.86 -0.97
C ALA A 304 22.35 -28.52 -2.36
N LEU A 305 23.36 -28.50 -3.23
CA LEU A 305 23.25 -29.00 -4.61
C LEU A 305 22.80 -30.47 -4.69
N ASP A 306 23.28 -31.35 -3.81
CA ASP A 306 22.80 -32.74 -3.77
C ASP A 306 21.31 -32.84 -3.38
N ASN A 307 20.82 -31.96 -2.51
CA ASN A 307 19.41 -31.89 -2.16
C ASN A 307 18.56 -31.28 -3.26
N LEU A 308 19.09 -30.30 -4.01
CA LEU A 308 18.44 -29.72 -5.19
C LEU A 308 18.25 -30.75 -6.32
N ILE A 309 19.18 -31.73 -6.48
CA ILE A 309 18.97 -32.88 -7.40
C ILE A 309 17.77 -33.73 -6.99
N LEU A 310 17.44 -33.82 -5.71
CA LEU A 310 16.21 -34.49 -5.28
C LEU A 310 15.00 -33.59 -5.57
N ALA A 311 15.09 -32.31 -5.29
CA ALA A 311 14.03 -31.36 -5.53
C ALA A 311 13.67 -31.16 -7.03
N VAL A 312 14.61 -31.38 -7.96
CA VAL A 312 14.32 -31.34 -9.40
C VAL A 312 13.44 -32.53 -9.87
N ARG A 313 13.19 -33.50 -8.98
CA ARG A 313 12.28 -34.65 -9.18
C ARG A 313 11.00 -34.53 -8.36
N ASP A 314 10.74 -33.36 -7.77
CA ASP A 314 9.55 -33.10 -6.96
C ASP A 314 8.26 -33.44 -7.73
N GLU A 315 7.22 -33.87 -7.03
CA GLU A 315 5.89 -34.10 -7.61
C GLU A 315 5.28 -32.85 -8.22
N GLU A 316 5.61 -31.67 -7.63
CA GLU A 316 5.10 -30.37 -8.08
C GLU A 316 5.97 -29.74 -9.17
N TRP A 317 5.37 -29.36 -10.27
CA TRP A 317 6.07 -28.76 -11.41
C TRP A 317 6.83 -27.48 -11.07
N TRP A 318 6.25 -26.64 -10.20
CA TRP A 318 6.85 -25.36 -9.79
C TRP A 318 8.14 -25.56 -9.00
N VAL A 319 8.17 -26.59 -8.13
CA VAL A 319 9.36 -26.94 -7.33
C VAL A 319 10.45 -27.50 -8.27
N ARG A 320 10.10 -28.43 -9.19
CA ARG A 320 11.06 -28.96 -10.17
C ARG A 320 11.72 -27.86 -10.98
N ARG A 321 10.91 -26.94 -11.49
CA ARG A 321 11.39 -25.81 -12.31
C ARG A 321 12.32 -24.88 -11.51
N ALA A 322 11.95 -24.53 -10.30
CA ALA A 322 12.79 -23.70 -9.44
C ALA A 322 14.11 -24.40 -9.08
N ALA A 323 14.06 -25.71 -8.74
CA ALA A 323 15.26 -26.49 -8.45
C ALA A 323 16.21 -26.58 -9.65
N ALA A 324 15.67 -26.72 -10.87
CA ALA A 324 16.47 -26.72 -12.08
C ALA A 324 17.16 -25.35 -12.31
N ASN A 325 16.44 -24.24 -12.10
CA ASN A 325 17.03 -22.92 -12.19
C ASN A 325 18.13 -22.74 -11.13
N ALA A 326 17.87 -23.13 -9.89
CA ALA A 326 18.84 -23.05 -8.80
C ALA A 326 20.12 -23.87 -9.09
N ILE A 327 19.99 -25.09 -9.60
CA ILE A 327 21.14 -25.91 -9.98
C ILE A 327 21.96 -25.21 -11.06
N VAL A 328 21.32 -24.72 -12.13
CA VAL A 328 22.02 -24.03 -13.24
C VAL A 328 22.67 -22.73 -12.77
N SER A 329 22.07 -22.01 -11.84
CA SER A 329 22.60 -20.76 -11.29
C SER A 329 23.80 -20.99 -10.37
N ILE A 330 23.78 -22.04 -9.54
CA ILE A 330 24.79 -22.29 -8.49
C ILE A 330 25.96 -23.16 -9.00
N ASP A 331 25.68 -24.14 -9.89
CA ASP A 331 26.65 -25.12 -10.39
C ASP A 331 27.49 -24.55 -11.55
N THR A 332 28.45 -23.69 -11.23
CA THR A 332 29.32 -23.02 -12.21
C THR A 332 30.15 -23.98 -13.06
N ASN A 333 30.39 -25.20 -12.57
CA ASN A 333 31.22 -26.21 -13.25
C ASN A 333 30.37 -27.25 -14.02
N LEU A 334 29.07 -27.11 -14.02
CA LEU A 334 28.09 -28.00 -14.69
C LEU A 334 28.12 -29.47 -14.24
N VAL A 335 28.77 -29.81 -13.13
CA VAL A 335 28.88 -31.18 -12.63
C VAL A 335 27.51 -31.74 -12.23
N TYR A 336 26.74 -30.96 -11.52
CA TYR A 336 25.40 -31.33 -11.08
C TYR A 336 24.37 -31.25 -12.22
N VAL A 337 24.55 -30.30 -13.13
CA VAL A 337 23.79 -30.22 -14.38
C VAL A 337 23.96 -31.50 -15.20
N GLU A 338 25.20 -31.95 -15.45
CA GLU A 338 25.48 -33.21 -16.17
C GLU A 338 24.91 -34.42 -15.45
N LYS A 339 25.02 -34.45 -14.11
CA LYS A 339 24.45 -35.55 -13.27
C LYS A 339 22.93 -35.66 -13.45
N VAL A 340 22.19 -34.55 -13.57
CA VAL A 340 20.75 -34.57 -13.84
C VAL A 340 20.46 -34.97 -15.29
N LEU A 341 21.19 -34.42 -16.27
CA LEU A 341 20.97 -34.68 -17.70
C LEU A 341 21.27 -36.12 -18.09
N SER A 342 22.24 -36.78 -17.45
CA SER A 342 22.57 -38.20 -17.66
C SER A 342 21.71 -39.18 -16.86
N GLY A 343 20.81 -38.65 -15.99
CA GLY A 343 19.91 -39.44 -15.16
C GLY A 343 18.74 -40.02 -15.97
N TYR A 344 18.03 -40.98 -15.34
CA TYR A 344 16.85 -41.62 -15.97
C TYR A 344 15.57 -40.83 -15.94
N ASP A 345 15.51 -39.73 -15.14
CA ASP A 345 14.32 -38.91 -14.99
C ASP A 345 14.22 -37.87 -16.12
N LYS A 346 13.34 -38.17 -17.07
CA LYS A 346 13.11 -37.29 -18.23
C LYS A 346 12.57 -35.90 -17.84
N TYR A 347 11.70 -35.84 -16.85
CA TYR A 347 11.12 -34.55 -16.41
C TYR A 347 12.15 -33.65 -15.71
N ALA A 348 13.03 -34.23 -14.93
CA ALA A 348 14.15 -33.53 -14.33
C ALA A 348 15.12 -33.01 -15.41
N ALA A 349 15.49 -33.87 -16.38
CA ALA A 349 16.36 -33.49 -17.48
C ALA A 349 15.76 -32.37 -18.34
N ASP A 350 14.46 -32.45 -18.66
CA ASP A 350 13.77 -31.41 -19.44
C ASP A 350 13.67 -30.10 -18.66
N ALA A 351 13.47 -30.13 -17.35
CA ALA A 351 13.48 -28.93 -16.51
C ALA A 351 14.85 -28.22 -16.54
N VAL A 352 15.95 -28.97 -16.40
CA VAL A 352 17.32 -28.43 -16.45
C VAL A 352 17.67 -27.91 -17.85
N LYS A 353 17.29 -28.61 -18.93
CA LYS A 353 17.46 -28.10 -20.30
C LYS A 353 16.76 -26.75 -20.50
N ASN A 354 15.51 -26.64 -20.03
CA ASN A 354 14.76 -25.39 -20.13
C ASN A 354 15.40 -24.26 -19.32
N ALA A 355 15.99 -24.55 -18.16
CA ALA A 355 16.73 -23.59 -17.36
C ALA A 355 17.99 -23.10 -18.09
N LEU A 356 18.77 -24.02 -18.70
CA LEU A 356 19.95 -23.69 -19.50
C LEU A 356 19.61 -22.80 -20.71
N TYR A 357 18.54 -23.13 -21.47
CA TYR A 357 18.10 -22.31 -22.60
C TYR A 357 17.81 -20.87 -22.20
N LYS A 358 17.11 -20.68 -21.08
CA LYS A 358 16.81 -19.34 -20.57
C LYS A 358 18.08 -18.55 -20.22
N THR A 359 19.05 -19.19 -19.59
CA THR A 359 20.30 -18.54 -19.22
C THR A 359 21.08 -18.09 -20.47
N VAL A 360 21.07 -18.88 -21.53
CA VAL A 360 21.71 -18.54 -22.81
C VAL A 360 20.97 -17.39 -23.51
N GLU A 361 19.65 -17.39 -23.53
CA GLU A 361 18.85 -16.30 -24.13
C GLU A 361 19.08 -14.96 -23.41
N ILE A 362 19.12 -14.97 -22.07
CA ILE A 362 19.40 -13.76 -21.28
C ILE A 362 20.80 -13.22 -21.58
N ASN A 363 21.82 -14.09 -21.65
CA ASN A 363 23.19 -13.69 -21.93
C ASN A 363 23.38 -13.17 -23.36
N ASN A 364 22.64 -13.69 -24.34
CA ASN A 364 22.68 -13.23 -25.73
C ASN A 364 21.83 -11.97 -25.98
N GLY A 365 20.78 -11.72 -25.20
CA GLY A 365 19.92 -10.53 -25.30
C GLY A 365 20.55 -9.24 -24.77
N PHE A 366 21.60 -9.32 -23.94
CA PHE A 366 22.40 -8.17 -23.49
C PHE A 366 23.58 -7.83 -24.43
N SER A 367 23.74 -8.57 -25.53
CA SER A 367 24.83 -8.37 -26.51
C SER A 367 24.37 -7.68 -27.81
N SER A 368 23.13 -7.18 -27.86
CA SER A 368 22.57 -6.53 -29.05
C SER A 368 22.11 -5.07 -28.74
#